data_3355b143b31abe113f3ac90bfb032758
#
_entry.id   3355b143b31abe113f3ac90bfb032758
#
_cell.length_a   1.000
_cell.length_b   1.000
_cell.length_c   1.000
_cell.angle_alpha   90.00
_cell.angle_beta   90.00
_cell.angle_gamma   90.00
#
_symmetry.space_group_name_H-M   'P 1'
#
loop_
_entity.id
_entity.type
_entity.pdbx_description
1 polymer ?
#
loop_
_entity_poly.entity_id
_entity_poly.type
_entity_poly.pdbx_seq_one_letter_code
_entity_poly.pdbx_strand_id
1 'polypeptide(L)'
;MNPEQNDQRAPNIRNVCFYSFNFQDALSHLRLVGPANHLGLKVIYGVENGQVFPDRAQMGDVIVLQRDFPRAFEAYQAIQKIAKSKQIPLVLDIDDLLFELPDDHPDRLQHNFSATLLPTFLAMLEADLITVTTHALRDYVIDFNKNVVVLANYLDDLLWQPKTPLLTPQPDSKIKIGYMGGHTHQPDLTLILPVIAQLSQQFAGRLEFHFWGTQPPEGLSGRQDVHWHKEVTWNYHDFAINFQAQSADIFMAPLTDNLFNRCKSSIKYLEYSALGVPGVYSRLEPYNSVIKHGVNGLLASNDEEWRDCLVSLIENPELRQSIATNATADLSSNWLLSEHASLWLSAYQEARETMTSKIDADLKMSTMLRNISQQIVAMDRFTKDQLKQKSDRIIELEHQVAQHEATIEGITSSRTWKLALLFRRMREAISPPKR
;
A
#
# COMPACT_ATOMS: atom_id res chain seq x y z
N MET A 1 -14.62 -54.70 25.58
CA MET A 1 -13.45 -53.99 24.99
C MET A 1 -14.00 -52.74 24.36
N ASN A 2 -13.86 -51.61 25.06
CA ASN A 2 -14.19 -50.29 24.51
C ASN A 2 -13.06 -49.87 23.55
N PRO A 3 -13.33 -49.44 22.34
CA PRO A 3 -12.36 -48.69 21.58
C PRO A 3 -12.44 -47.25 22.05
N GLU A 4 -11.47 -46.83 22.83
CA GLU A 4 -11.18 -45.41 23.04
C GLU A 4 -10.89 -44.80 21.67
N GLN A 5 -11.85 -44.07 21.14
CA GLN A 5 -11.65 -43.16 20.02
C GLN A 5 -10.62 -42.11 20.47
N ASN A 6 -9.45 -42.22 19.89
CA ASN A 6 -8.38 -41.27 19.99
C ASN A 6 -8.83 -39.99 19.24
N ASP A 7 -9.62 -39.16 19.93
CA ASP A 7 -10.04 -37.85 19.47
C ASP A 7 -8.77 -36.92 19.57
N GLN A 8 -7.82 -37.12 18.66
CA GLN A 8 -6.73 -36.19 18.44
C GLN A 8 -7.31 -34.93 17.72
N ARG A 9 -8.07 -34.13 18.46
CA ARG A 9 -8.41 -32.80 18.02
C ARG A 9 -7.11 -32.07 17.77
N ALA A 10 -6.89 -31.61 16.53
CA ALA A 10 -5.78 -30.76 16.19
C ALA A 10 -5.69 -29.63 17.23
N PRO A 11 -4.53 -29.36 17.82
CA PRO A 11 -4.39 -28.36 18.87
C PRO A 11 -4.90 -27.02 18.35
N ASN A 12 -5.84 -26.45 19.08
CA ASN A 12 -6.57 -25.25 18.71
C ASN A 12 -5.60 -24.06 18.69
N ILE A 13 -5.47 -23.37 17.56
CA ILE A 13 -4.68 -22.15 17.43
C ILE A 13 -5.38 -21.05 18.25
N ARG A 14 -4.68 -20.51 19.23
CA ARG A 14 -5.18 -19.45 20.13
C ARG A 14 -4.28 -18.22 20.13
N ASN A 15 -2.98 -18.43 19.92
CA ASN A 15 -1.97 -17.36 19.95
C ASN A 15 -1.33 -17.28 18.56
N VAL A 16 -1.30 -16.08 18.00
CA VAL A 16 -0.64 -15.80 16.72
C VAL A 16 0.50 -14.81 16.95
N CYS A 17 1.70 -15.12 16.44
CA CYS A 17 2.83 -14.21 16.54
C CYS A 17 3.05 -13.54 15.17
N PHE A 18 2.82 -12.23 15.10
CA PHE A 18 2.94 -11.44 13.89
C PHE A 18 4.24 -10.66 13.84
N TYR A 19 4.89 -10.68 12.69
CA TYR A 19 6.04 -9.85 12.37
C TYR A 19 5.74 -8.93 11.20
N SER A 20 5.53 -7.66 11.49
CA SER A 20 5.35 -6.54 10.57
C SER A 20 6.08 -5.33 11.13
N PHE A 21 6.58 -4.44 10.27
CA PHE A 21 7.21 -3.19 10.71
C PHE A 21 6.20 -2.11 11.12
N ASN A 22 4.96 -2.22 10.68
CA ASN A 22 3.89 -1.29 11.06
C ASN A 22 2.57 -2.04 11.22
N PHE A 23 2.05 -2.10 12.45
CA PHE A 23 0.76 -2.73 12.74
C PHE A 23 -0.45 -1.78 12.65
N GLN A 24 -0.22 -0.52 12.28
CA GLN A 24 -1.28 0.48 12.15
C GLN A 24 -1.68 0.77 10.70
N ASP A 25 -0.92 0.28 9.73
CA ASP A 25 -1.22 0.49 8.32
C ASP A 25 -2.33 -0.43 7.80
N ALA A 26 -2.81 -0.10 6.59
CA ALA A 26 -3.86 -0.87 5.92
C ALA A 26 -3.47 -2.34 5.72
N LEU A 27 -2.21 -2.58 5.37
CA LEU A 27 -1.71 -3.92 5.08
C LEU A 27 -1.79 -4.82 6.30
N SER A 28 -1.26 -4.38 7.43
CA SER A 28 -1.30 -5.15 8.67
C SER A 28 -2.71 -5.30 9.22
N HIS A 29 -3.56 -4.29 9.07
CA HIS A 29 -4.95 -4.38 9.51
C HIS A 29 -5.72 -5.41 8.68
N LEU A 30 -5.72 -5.29 7.35
CA LEU A 30 -6.48 -6.17 6.46
C LEU A 30 -6.01 -7.62 6.49
N ARG A 31 -4.70 -7.83 6.71
CA ARG A 31 -4.08 -9.15 6.56
C ARG A 31 -3.85 -9.89 7.88
N LEU A 32 -3.62 -9.17 8.97
CA LEU A 32 -3.15 -9.74 10.23
C LEU A 32 -4.08 -9.40 11.40
N VAL A 33 -4.15 -8.13 11.77
CA VAL A 33 -4.77 -7.68 13.03
C VAL A 33 -6.29 -7.78 12.98
N GLY A 34 -6.92 -7.30 11.90
CA GLY A 34 -8.37 -7.36 11.74
C GLY A 34 -8.92 -8.79 11.81
N PRO A 35 -8.42 -9.74 10.97
CA PRO A 35 -8.85 -11.14 11.06
C PRO A 35 -8.61 -11.76 12.43
N ALA A 36 -7.48 -11.50 13.08
CA ALA A 36 -7.18 -12.05 14.40
C ALA A 36 -8.16 -11.52 15.47
N ASN A 37 -8.55 -10.24 15.39
CA ASN A 37 -9.53 -9.62 16.28
C ASN A 37 -10.92 -10.27 16.13
N HIS A 38 -11.39 -10.44 14.89
CA HIS A 38 -12.67 -11.12 14.62
C HIS A 38 -12.70 -12.57 15.13
N LEU A 39 -11.54 -13.25 15.09
CA LEU A 39 -11.40 -14.61 15.59
C LEU A 39 -11.20 -14.71 17.11
N GLY A 40 -11.01 -13.57 17.81
CA GLY A 40 -10.66 -13.56 19.23
C GLY A 40 -9.31 -14.20 19.54
N LEU A 41 -8.37 -14.19 18.57
CA LEU A 41 -7.03 -14.74 18.76
C LEU A 41 -6.17 -13.78 19.58
N LYS A 42 -5.32 -14.34 20.45
CA LYS A 42 -4.34 -13.54 21.17
C LYS A 42 -3.18 -13.20 20.23
N VAL A 43 -3.05 -11.93 19.92
CA VAL A 43 -1.95 -11.42 19.08
C VAL A 43 -0.70 -11.16 19.92
N ILE A 44 0.43 -11.67 19.44
CA ILE A 44 1.77 -11.43 19.96
C ILE A 44 2.51 -10.62 18.90
N TYR A 45 2.85 -9.38 19.22
CA TYR A 45 3.57 -8.51 18.29
C TYR A 45 5.06 -8.81 18.37
N GLY A 46 5.64 -9.30 17.26
CA GLY A 46 7.08 -9.60 17.13
C GLY A 46 7.94 -8.35 16.90
N VAL A 47 7.31 -7.22 16.57
CA VAL A 47 7.96 -5.92 16.42
C VAL A 47 7.20 -4.90 17.28
N GLU A 48 7.92 -4.09 18.02
CA GLU A 48 7.34 -3.07 18.89
C GLU A 48 8.30 -1.87 19.00
N ASN A 49 7.80 -0.66 18.79
CA ASN A 49 8.60 0.57 18.76
C ASN A 49 9.83 0.50 17.84
N GLY A 50 9.70 -0.16 16.68
CA GLY A 50 10.78 -0.35 15.72
C GLY A 50 11.81 -1.42 16.11
N GLN A 51 11.68 -2.03 17.26
CA GLN A 51 12.55 -3.12 17.73
C GLN A 51 11.93 -4.48 17.39
N VAL A 52 12.74 -5.39 16.85
CA VAL A 52 12.34 -6.78 16.56
C VAL A 52 12.70 -7.67 17.74
N PHE A 53 11.76 -8.52 18.16
CA PHE A 53 11.88 -9.49 19.25
C PHE A 53 11.72 -10.92 18.70
N PRO A 54 12.77 -11.55 18.16
CA PRO A 54 12.68 -12.89 17.55
C PRO A 54 12.19 -13.96 18.53
N ASP A 55 12.56 -13.85 19.82
CA ASP A 55 12.20 -14.81 20.86
C ASP A 55 10.68 -14.89 21.13
N ARG A 56 9.92 -13.85 20.76
CA ARG A 56 8.46 -13.87 20.86
C ARG A 56 7.82 -14.91 19.94
N ALA A 57 8.50 -15.35 18.90
CA ALA A 57 8.06 -16.41 18.01
C ALA A 57 7.67 -17.69 18.74
N GLN A 58 8.38 -18.05 19.83
CA GLN A 58 8.08 -19.25 20.62
C GLN A 58 6.78 -19.18 21.43
N MET A 59 6.14 -18.01 21.50
CA MET A 59 4.91 -17.79 22.27
C MET A 59 3.64 -18.00 21.40
N GLY A 60 3.78 -18.05 20.07
CA GLY A 60 2.69 -18.27 19.13
C GLY A 60 2.45 -19.76 18.87
N ASP A 61 1.20 -20.11 18.54
CA ASP A 61 0.85 -21.39 17.98
C ASP A 61 1.13 -21.42 16.46
N VAL A 62 1.26 -20.23 15.85
CA VAL A 62 1.65 -19.97 14.47
C VAL A 62 2.44 -18.66 14.40
N ILE A 63 3.43 -18.60 13.53
CA ILE A 63 4.21 -17.40 13.23
C ILE A 63 3.82 -16.90 11.85
N VAL A 64 3.46 -15.63 11.72
CA VAL A 64 3.14 -15.01 10.43
C VAL A 64 4.08 -13.85 10.16
N LEU A 65 4.78 -13.91 9.05
CA LEU A 65 5.67 -12.86 8.56
C LEU A 65 4.96 -12.10 7.44
N GLN A 66 4.93 -10.78 7.52
CA GLN A 66 4.47 -9.95 6.42
C GLN A 66 5.55 -9.85 5.34
N ARG A 67 5.15 -9.69 4.08
CA ARG A 67 5.97 -9.78 2.86
C ARG A 67 7.37 -9.17 2.92
N ASP A 68 7.51 -8.00 3.57
CA ASP A 68 8.78 -7.26 3.60
C ASP A 68 9.58 -7.45 4.90
N PHE A 69 9.01 -8.15 5.87
CA PHE A 69 9.67 -8.41 7.16
C PHE A 69 10.99 -9.20 7.01
N PRO A 70 11.14 -10.17 6.06
CA PRO A 70 12.39 -10.91 5.90
C PRO A 70 13.62 -10.04 5.62
N ARG A 71 13.47 -8.74 5.27
CA ARG A 71 14.59 -7.78 5.18
C ARG A 71 15.32 -7.57 6.50
N ALA A 72 14.66 -7.78 7.64
CA ALA A 72 15.32 -7.90 8.95
C ALA A 72 15.99 -9.28 9.06
N PHE A 73 16.96 -9.54 8.19
CA PHE A 73 17.41 -10.87 7.82
C PHE A 73 17.95 -11.68 9.00
N GLU A 74 18.72 -11.08 9.89
CA GLU A 74 19.22 -11.73 11.12
C GLU A 74 18.07 -12.18 12.03
N ALA A 75 17.06 -11.32 12.19
CA ALA A 75 15.85 -11.64 12.96
C ALA A 75 15.03 -12.75 12.28
N TYR A 76 14.86 -12.67 10.96
CA TYR A 76 14.21 -13.72 10.17
C TYR A 76 14.87 -15.08 10.38
N GLN A 77 16.21 -15.15 10.30
CA GLN A 77 16.96 -16.39 10.54
C GLN A 77 16.77 -16.93 11.96
N ALA A 78 16.74 -16.03 12.97
CA ALA A 78 16.51 -16.43 14.36
C ALA A 78 15.08 -16.99 14.53
N ILE A 79 14.07 -16.31 13.96
CA ILE A 79 12.67 -16.75 13.99
C ILE A 79 12.52 -18.11 13.31
N GLN A 80 13.10 -18.29 12.12
CA GLN A 80 13.07 -19.56 11.41
C GLN A 80 13.69 -20.71 12.22
N LYS A 81 14.82 -20.45 12.91
CA LYS A 81 15.44 -21.42 13.81
C LYS A 81 14.53 -21.79 14.98
N ILE A 82 13.83 -20.81 15.56
CA ILE A 82 12.84 -21.03 16.63
C ILE A 82 11.68 -21.85 16.08
N ALA A 83 11.09 -21.46 14.95
CA ALA A 83 9.99 -22.14 14.30
C ALA A 83 10.31 -23.65 14.11
N LYS A 84 11.45 -23.96 13.50
CA LYS A 84 11.94 -25.35 13.30
C LYS A 84 12.16 -26.09 14.62
N SER A 85 12.86 -25.48 15.58
CA SER A 85 13.20 -26.16 16.85
C SER A 85 12.00 -26.42 17.76
N LYS A 86 10.97 -25.57 17.67
CA LYS A 86 9.73 -25.66 18.48
C LYS A 86 8.58 -26.27 17.71
N GLN A 87 8.78 -26.61 16.44
CA GLN A 87 7.72 -27.14 15.56
C GLN A 87 6.49 -26.20 15.50
N ILE A 88 6.75 -24.90 15.32
CA ILE A 88 5.73 -23.86 15.13
C ILE A 88 5.65 -23.53 13.65
N PRO A 89 4.48 -23.61 12.99
CA PRO A 89 4.35 -23.33 11.57
C PRO A 89 4.70 -21.86 11.26
N LEU A 90 5.42 -21.67 10.16
CA LEU A 90 5.86 -20.38 9.64
C LEU A 90 5.06 -20.04 8.38
N VAL A 91 4.23 -19.02 8.46
CA VAL A 91 3.42 -18.50 7.36
C VAL A 91 4.06 -17.21 6.84
N LEU A 92 4.13 -17.06 5.51
CA LEU A 92 4.50 -15.80 4.85
C LEU A 92 3.26 -15.21 4.19
N ASP A 93 2.88 -13.98 4.56
CA ASP A 93 1.76 -13.27 3.93
C ASP A 93 2.28 -12.33 2.85
N ILE A 94 1.80 -12.49 1.62
CA ILE A 94 2.17 -11.68 0.44
C ILE A 94 0.91 -11.06 -0.14
N ASP A 95 0.81 -9.74 -0.15
CA ASP A 95 -0.34 -8.99 -0.64
C ASP A 95 -0.14 -8.39 -2.03
N ASP A 96 1.10 -8.03 -2.38
CA ASP A 96 1.49 -7.47 -3.68
C ASP A 96 2.70 -8.18 -4.28
N LEU A 97 2.77 -8.21 -5.61
CA LEU A 97 3.88 -8.83 -6.37
C LEU A 97 5.10 -7.91 -6.49
N LEU A 98 5.82 -7.70 -5.39
CA LEU A 98 7.00 -6.80 -5.37
C LEU A 98 8.12 -7.19 -6.32
N PHE A 99 8.16 -8.45 -6.79
CA PHE A 99 9.17 -8.96 -7.72
C PHE A 99 9.00 -8.43 -9.15
N GLU A 100 7.77 -7.98 -9.50
CA GLU A 100 7.38 -7.55 -10.84
C GLU A 100 6.90 -6.09 -10.86
N LEU A 101 7.51 -5.25 -10.03
CA LEU A 101 7.23 -3.81 -10.08
C LEU A 101 7.57 -3.26 -11.48
N PRO A 102 6.66 -2.53 -12.14
CA PRO A 102 6.93 -1.87 -13.42
C PRO A 102 8.15 -0.97 -13.40
N ASP A 103 8.79 -0.75 -14.56
CA ASP A 103 10.03 0.04 -14.66
C ASP A 103 9.85 1.49 -14.21
N ASP A 104 8.66 2.04 -14.38
CA ASP A 104 8.25 3.40 -14.00
C ASP A 104 7.61 3.48 -12.60
N HIS A 105 7.51 2.36 -11.89
CA HIS A 105 6.91 2.35 -10.55
C HIS A 105 7.78 3.13 -9.55
N PRO A 106 7.19 4.07 -8.77
CA PRO A 106 7.95 4.91 -7.84
C PRO A 106 8.85 4.12 -6.87
N ASP A 107 8.36 3.02 -6.32
CA ASP A 107 9.15 2.20 -5.39
C ASP A 107 10.31 1.48 -6.08
N ARG A 108 10.18 1.12 -7.37
CA ARG A 108 11.29 0.55 -8.15
C ARG A 108 12.34 1.60 -8.44
N LEU A 109 11.93 2.78 -8.90
CA LEU A 109 12.83 3.90 -9.18
C LEU A 109 13.60 4.36 -7.93
N GLN A 110 12.96 4.31 -6.76
CA GLN A 110 13.55 4.69 -5.48
C GLN A 110 14.26 3.53 -4.77
N HIS A 111 14.27 2.33 -5.35
CA HIS A 111 14.85 1.12 -4.76
C HIS A 111 14.30 0.75 -3.37
N ASN A 112 13.05 1.12 -3.06
CA ASN A 112 12.46 0.93 -1.73
C ASN A 112 12.42 -0.54 -1.27
N PHE A 113 12.24 -1.47 -2.21
CA PHE A 113 12.16 -2.91 -1.92
C PHE A 113 13.38 -3.72 -2.39
N SER A 114 14.41 -3.11 -2.98
CA SER A 114 15.54 -3.85 -3.57
C SER A 114 16.23 -4.80 -2.57
N ALA A 115 16.45 -4.34 -1.34
CA ALA A 115 17.03 -5.16 -0.28
C ALA A 115 16.08 -6.23 0.30
N THR A 116 14.77 -6.09 0.01
CA THR A 116 13.74 -7.01 0.50
C THR A 116 13.57 -8.23 -0.39
N LEU A 117 13.76 -8.08 -1.71
CA LEU A 117 13.36 -9.10 -2.69
C LEU A 117 14.01 -10.47 -2.44
N LEU A 118 15.32 -10.53 -2.27
CA LEU A 118 16.00 -11.81 -2.07
C LEU A 118 15.69 -12.46 -0.72
N PRO A 119 15.67 -11.74 0.42
CA PRO A 119 15.18 -12.30 1.69
C PRO A 119 13.74 -12.80 1.61
N THR A 120 12.84 -12.07 0.92
CA THR A 120 11.45 -12.49 0.75
C THR A 120 11.34 -13.73 -0.14
N PHE A 121 12.10 -13.79 -1.22
CA PHE A 121 12.18 -15.00 -2.06
C PHE A 121 12.65 -16.22 -1.26
N LEU A 122 13.69 -16.07 -0.43
CA LEU A 122 14.12 -17.14 0.46
C LEU A 122 12.99 -17.54 1.43
N ALA A 123 12.29 -16.56 2.02
CA ALA A 123 11.17 -16.84 2.91
C ALA A 123 10.01 -17.55 2.19
N MET A 124 9.75 -17.25 0.91
CA MET A 124 8.79 -18.00 0.08
C MET A 124 9.15 -19.47 -0.05
N LEU A 125 10.42 -19.78 -0.28
CA LEU A 125 10.91 -21.16 -0.39
C LEU A 125 10.84 -21.90 0.96
N GLU A 126 11.00 -21.19 2.06
CA GLU A 126 11.14 -21.77 3.41
C GLU A 126 9.83 -21.76 4.24
N ALA A 127 8.84 -20.95 3.89
CA ALA A 127 7.55 -20.88 4.60
C ALA A 127 6.77 -22.19 4.50
N ASP A 128 6.12 -22.63 5.58
CA ASP A 128 5.29 -23.83 5.59
C ASP A 128 4.00 -23.62 4.78
N LEU A 129 3.49 -22.38 4.80
CA LEU A 129 2.36 -21.93 3.99
C LEU A 129 2.62 -20.47 3.54
N ILE A 130 2.13 -20.13 2.36
CA ILE A 130 2.06 -18.75 1.90
C ILE A 130 0.59 -18.34 1.80
N THR A 131 0.23 -17.20 2.36
CA THR A 131 -1.08 -16.57 2.14
C THR A 131 -0.94 -15.42 1.16
N VAL A 132 -1.86 -15.33 0.21
CA VAL A 132 -1.86 -14.30 -0.84
C VAL A 132 -3.24 -13.67 -1.01
N THR A 133 -3.31 -12.46 -1.59
CA THR A 133 -4.57 -11.72 -1.73
C THR A 133 -5.43 -12.15 -2.90
N THR A 134 -4.85 -12.65 -3.97
CA THR A 134 -5.56 -12.93 -5.23
C THR A 134 -5.13 -14.24 -5.88
N HIS A 135 -5.99 -14.78 -6.75
CA HIS A 135 -5.65 -15.96 -7.54
C HIS A 135 -4.49 -15.68 -8.51
N ALA A 136 -4.42 -14.49 -9.10
CA ALA A 136 -3.32 -14.11 -9.99
C ALA A 136 -1.96 -14.14 -9.24
N LEU A 137 -1.94 -13.64 -8.00
CA LEU A 137 -0.75 -13.68 -7.17
C LEU A 137 -0.40 -15.12 -6.74
N ARG A 138 -1.42 -15.95 -6.42
CA ARG A 138 -1.23 -17.37 -6.16
C ARG A 138 -0.58 -18.08 -7.34
N ASP A 139 -1.06 -17.84 -8.55
CA ASP A 139 -0.57 -18.51 -9.76
C ASP A 139 0.91 -18.16 -10.05
N TYR A 140 1.37 -16.99 -9.64
CA TYR A 140 2.79 -16.63 -9.67
C TYR A 140 3.59 -17.34 -8.56
N VAL A 141 3.08 -17.32 -7.33
CA VAL A 141 3.81 -17.82 -6.15
C VAL A 141 3.91 -19.35 -6.10
N ILE A 142 2.90 -20.06 -6.65
CA ILE A 142 2.80 -21.53 -6.55
C ILE A 142 3.94 -22.29 -7.24
N ASP A 143 4.67 -21.64 -8.14
CA ASP A 143 5.85 -22.22 -8.78
C ASP A 143 7.05 -22.34 -7.81
N PHE A 144 7.04 -21.51 -6.76
CA PHE A 144 8.12 -21.47 -5.76
C PHE A 144 7.76 -22.21 -4.47
N ASN A 145 6.47 -22.22 -4.10
CA ASN A 145 5.97 -22.95 -2.93
C ASN A 145 4.59 -23.52 -3.26
N LYS A 146 4.41 -24.84 -3.11
CA LYS A 146 3.15 -25.52 -3.45
C LYS A 146 2.03 -25.29 -2.42
N ASN A 147 2.36 -24.84 -1.23
CA ASN A 147 1.43 -24.59 -0.14
C ASN A 147 1.02 -23.09 -0.17
N VAL A 148 0.06 -22.74 -1.00
CA VAL A 148 -0.41 -21.35 -1.19
C VAL A 148 -1.92 -21.28 -1.05
N VAL A 149 -2.40 -20.46 -0.12
CA VAL A 149 -3.81 -20.20 0.14
C VAL A 149 -4.17 -18.75 -0.23
N VAL A 150 -5.27 -18.58 -0.95
CA VAL A 150 -5.81 -17.24 -1.25
C VAL A 150 -6.70 -16.81 -0.09
N LEU A 151 -6.30 -15.72 0.57
CA LEU A 151 -7.09 -14.99 1.55
C LEU A 151 -7.32 -13.60 0.97
N ALA A 152 -8.47 -13.35 0.37
CA ALA A 152 -8.78 -12.05 -0.22
C ALA A 152 -8.81 -10.95 0.86
N ASN A 153 -8.67 -9.70 0.47
CA ASN A 153 -8.95 -8.60 1.38
C ASN A 153 -10.47 -8.48 1.56
N TYR A 154 -10.91 -8.49 2.79
CA TYR A 154 -12.29 -8.25 3.20
C TYR A 154 -12.36 -6.95 3.98
N LEU A 155 -13.50 -6.27 3.91
CA LEU A 155 -13.68 -5.02 4.62
C LEU A 155 -14.09 -5.31 6.08
N ASP A 156 -13.36 -4.73 7.02
CA ASP A 156 -13.62 -4.88 8.45
C ASP A 156 -14.90 -4.12 8.84
N ASP A 157 -15.99 -4.84 9.07
CA ASP A 157 -17.30 -4.32 9.42
C ASP A 157 -17.41 -3.78 10.85
N LEU A 158 -16.40 -3.99 11.69
CA LEU A 158 -16.24 -3.27 12.95
C LEU A 158 -15.76 -1.82 12.72
N LEU A 159 -15.10 -1.57 11.60
CA LEU A 159 -14.50 -0.28 11.25
C LEU A 159 -15.29 0.45 10.16
N TRP A 160 -15.74 -0.29 9.15
CA TRP A 160 -16.47 0.26 8.01
C TRP A 160 -17.97 0.04 8.17
N GLN A 161 -18.74 1.14 8.06
CA GLN A 161 -20.20 1.10 8.12
C GLN A 161 -20.76 1.37 6.72
N PRO A 162 -21.24 0.33 5.97
CA PRO A 162 -21.77 0.51 4.63
C PRO A 162 -22.91 1.54 4.63
N LYS A 163 -22.78 2.57 3.79
CA LYS A 163 -23.75 3.64 3.70
C LYS A 163 -24.87 3.28 2.73
N THR A 164 -26.07 3.73 3.05
CA THR A 164 -27.16 3.72 2.07
C THR A 164 -26.84 4.72 0.95
N PRO A 165 -26.84 4.30 -0.32
CA PRO A 165 -26.62 5.20 -1.43
C PRO A 165 -27.59 6.37 -1.43
N LEU A 166 -27.11 7.60 -1.68
CA LEU A 166 -27.94 8.80 -1.68
C LEU A 166 -28.90 8.80 -2.88
N LEU A 167 -30.19 9.01 -2.61
CA LEU A 167 -31.26 8.93 -3.60
C LEU A 167 -31.39 10.18 -4.50
N THR A 168 -30.78 11.31 -4.14
CA THR A 168 -31.03 12.56 -4.86
C THR A 168 -29.80 13.43 -5.02
N PRO A 169 -29.42 13.76 -6.27
CA PRO A 169 -28.54 14.91 -6.50
C PRO A 169 -29.24 16.16 -6.00
N GLN A 170 -28.53 17.02 -5.26
CA GLN A 170 -29.01 18.36 -4.99
C GLN A 170 -29.17 19.09 -6.33
N PRO A 171 -30.34 19.69 -6.63
CA PRO A 171 -30.47 20.53 -7.83
C PRO A 171 -29.36 21.59 -7.80
N ASP A 172 -28.68 21.79 -8.90
CA ASP A 172 -27.57 22.74 -9.07
C ASP A 172 -26.25 22.43 -8.41
N SER A 173 -26.04 21.25 -7.79
CA SER A 173 -24.73 20.83 -7.33
C SER A 173 -23.89 20.25 -8.47
N LYS A 174 -22.57 20.56 -8.46
CA LYS A 174 -21.62 19.91 -9.37
C LYS A 174 -21.47 18.43 -9.01
N ILE A 175 -21.26 17.60 -10.03
CA ILE A 175 -20.99 16.17 -9.84
C ILE A 175 -19.53 16.01 -9.45
N LYS A 176 -19.29 15.34 -8.33
CA LYS A 176 -17.96 15.06 -7.80
C LYS A 176 -17.50 13.69 -8.28
N ILE A 177 -16.41 13.69 -9.04
CA ILE A 177 -15.72 12.47 -9.50
C ILE A 177 -14.47 12.29 -8.67
N GLY A 178 -14.36 11.19 -7.94
CA GLY A 178 -13.34 10.94 -6.94
C GLY A 178 -12.32 9.88 -7.34
N TYR A 179 -11.12 10.03 -6.82
CA TYR A 179 -10.10 8.98 -6.77
C TYR A 179 -9.44 8.96 -5.40
N MET A 180 -9.23 7.76 -4.84
CA MET A 180 -8.46 7.58 -3.61
C MET A 180 -7.32 6.57 -3.85
N GLY A 181 -6.12 6.93 -3.40
CA GLY A 181 -4.96 6.04 -3.48
C GLY A 181 -3.65 6.70 -3.08
N GLY A 182 -2.62 5.87 -2.85
CA GLY A 182 -1.28 6.32 -2.52
C GLY A 182 -0.51 6.89 -3.73
N HIS A 183 0.66 7.47 -3.45
CA HIS A 183 1.52 8.10 -4.47
C HIS A 183 2.05 7.13 -5.53
N THR A 184 2.07 5.84 -5.25
CA THR A 184 2.53 4.79 -6.17
C THR A 184 1.61 4.57 -7.37
N HIS A 185 0.39 5.13 -7.34
CA HIS A 185 -0.60 5.02 -8.41
C HIS A 185 -0.54 6.16 -9.45
N GLN A 186 0.47 7.01 -9.43
CA GLN A 186 0.62 8.09 -10.42
C GLN A 186 0.63 7.58 -11.88
N PRO A 187 1.34 6.48 -12.22
CA PRO A 187 1.28 5.92 -13.57
C PRO A 187 -0.14 5.51 -14.00
N ASP A 188 -0.89 4.91 -13.07
CA ASP A 188 -2.28 4.48 -13.34
C ASP A 188 -3.21 5.67 -13.63
N LEU A 189 -3.03 6.79 -12.91
CA LEU A 189 -3.83 8.01 -13.13
C LEU A 189 -3.54 8.69 -14.47
N THR A 190 -2.37 8.47 -15.03
CA THR A 190 -2.01 9.02 -16.35
C THR A 190 -2.91 8.49 -17.46
N LEU A 191 -3.42 7.25 -17.33
CA LEU A 191 -4.36 6.64 -18.27
C LEU A 191 -5.62 7.47 -18.52
N ILE A 192 -6.16 8.11 -17.49
CA ILE A 192 -7.45 8.81 -17.56
C ILE A 192 -7.32 10.31 -17.80
N LEU A 193 -6.10 10.84 -17.96
CA LEU A 193 -5.88 12.27 -18.24
C LEU A 193 -6.63 12.77 -19.47
N PRO A 194 -6.56 12.09 -20.64
CA PRO A 194 -7.30 12.51 -21.84
C PRO A 194 -8.79 12.53 -21.59
N VAL A 195 -9.32 11.54 -20.86
CA VAL A 195 -10.74 11.41 -20.54
C VAL A 195 -11.20 12.54 -19.62
N ILE A 196 -10.45 12.85 -18.55
CA ILE A 196 -10.75 13.97 -17.67
C ILE A 196 -10.77 15.31 -18.42
N ALA A 197 -9.82 15.51 -19.34
CA ALA A 197 -9.77 16.73 -20.14
C ALA A 197 -11.01 16.87 -21.04
N GLN A 198 -11.44 15.79 -21.70
CA GLN A 198 -12.64 15.76 -22.55
C GLN A 198 -13.91 16.02 -21.74
N LEU A 199 -14.07 15.32 -20.59
CA LEU A 199 -15.24 15.50 -19.71
C LEU A 199 -15.33 16.92 -19.16
N SER A 200 -14.21 17.54 -18.79
CA SER A 200 -14.19 18.92 -18.32
C SER A 200 -14.64 19.91 -19.38
N GLN A 201 -14.36 19.65 -20.67
CA GLN A 201 -14.86 20.46 -21.76
C GLN A 201 -16.36 20.20 -22.03
N GLN A 202 -16.76 18.93 -22.10
CA GLN A 202 -18.12 18.52 -22.41
C GLN A 202 -19.11 18.99 -21.33
N PHE A 203 -18.73 18.94 -20.07
CA PHE A 203 -19.54 19.28 -18.89
C PHE A 203 -19.02 20.51 -18.15
N ALA A 204 -18.55 21.52 -18.89
CA ALA A 204 -17.95 22.72 -18.32
C ALA A 204 -18.79 23.32 -17.19
N GLY A 205 -18.18 23.52 -16.02
CA GLY A 205 -18.82 24.08 -14.83
C GLY A 205 -19.74 23.13 -14.04
N ARG A 206 -19.95 21.90 -14.53
CA ARG A 206 -20.80 20.88 -13.88
C ARG A 206 -20.05 19.78 -13.13
N LEU A 207 -18.74 19.68 -13.29
CA LEU A 207 -17.90 18.63 -12.69
C LEU A 207 -16.91 19.23 -11.71
N GLU A 208 -16.54 18.41 -10.72
CA GLU A 208 -15.38 18.58 -9.85
C GLU A 208 -14.64 17.24 -9.73
N PHE A 209 -13.30 17.27 -9.81
CA PHE A 209 -12.46 16.10 -9.65
C PHE A 209 -11.72 16.15 -8.31
N HIS A 210 -11.92 15.14 -7.47
CA HIS A 210 -11.38 15.07 -6.12
C HIS A 210 -10.36 13.93 -6.01
N PHE A 211 -9.15 14.24 -5.54
CA PHE A 211 -8.07 13.27 -5.33
C PHE A 211 -7.74 13.22 -3.85
N TRP A 212 -7.89 12.04 -3.23
CA TRP A 212 -7.50 11.78 -1.85
C TRP A 212 -6.20 10.98 -1.81
N GLY A 213 -5.23 11.47 -1.04
CA GLY A 213 -3.91 10.87 -0.87
C GLY A 213 -2.92 11.27 -1.95
N THR A 214 -2.99 10.64 -3.11
CA THR A 214 -2.07 10.98 -4.20
C THR A 214 -2.35 12.36 -4.78
N GLN A 215 -1.27 13.04 -5.20
CA GLN A 215 -1.38 14.30 -5.92
C GLN A 215 -2.09 14.08 -7.26
N PRO A 216 -2.95 15.00 -7.71
CA PRO A 216 -3.48 14.97 -9.08
C PRO A 216 -2.33 14.90 -10.10
N PRO A 217 -2.49 14.19 -11.22
CA PRO A 217 -1.48 14.17 -12.29
C PRO A 217 -1.11 15.59 -12.76
N GLU A 218 0.13 15.79 -13.19
CA GLU A 218 0.69 17.10 -13.52
C GLU A 218 -0.19 17.90 -14.52
N GLY A 219 -0.76 17.21 -15.52
CA GLY A 219 -1.68 17.83 -16.50
C GLY A 219 -2.99 18.38 -15.92
N LEU A 220 -3.30 18.11 -14.66
CA LEU A 220 -4.49 18.61 -13.96
C LEU A 220 -4.17 19.65 -12.87
N SER A 221 -2.89 19.88 -12.58
CA SER A 221 -2.46 20.82 -11.54
C SER A 221 -2.92 22.26 -11.82
N GLY A 222 -3.43 22.94 -10.77
CA GLY A 222 -3.84 24.34 -10.83
C GLY A 222 -5.18 24.61 -11.49
N ARG A 223 -5.93 23.58 -11.92
CA ARG A 223 -7.29 23.75 -12.45
C ARG A 223 -8.27 24.03 -11.33
N GLN A 224 -9.25 24.90 -11.57
CA GLN A 224 -10.28 25.28 -10.58
C GLN A 224 -11.29 24.16 -10.25
N ASP A 225 -11.44 23.19 -11.15
CA ASP A 225 -12.33 22.05 -11.01
C ASP A 225 -11.62 20.80 -10.45
N VAL A 226 -10.34 20.93 -10.01
CA VAL A 226 -9.54 19.83 -9.46
C VAL A 226 -9.15 20.15 -8.01
N HIS A 227 -9.45 19.22 -7.12
CA HIS A 227 -9.25 19.37 -5.68
C HIS A 227 -8.35 18.26 -5.14
N TRP A 228 -7.28 18.61 -4.46
CA TRP A 228 -6.38 17.68 -3.81
C TRP A 228 -6.56 17.69 -2.30
N HIS A 229 -6.97 16.55 -1.76
CA HIS A 229 -7.08 16.29 -0.33
C HIS A 229 -5.81 15.56 0.13
N LYS A 230 -4.80 16.33 0.52
CA LYS A 230 -3.46 15.84 0.84
C LYS A 230 -3.39 15.04 2.12
N GLU A 231 -4.28 15.34 3.08
CA GLU A 231 -4.26 14.75 4.41
C GLU A 231 -4.83 13.32 4.38
N VAL A 232 -3.96 12.35 4.15
CA VAL A 232 -4.26 10.92 4.32
C VAL A 232 -3.34 10.39 5.41
N THR A 233 -3.93 9.84 6.45
CA THR A 233 -3.19 9.22 7.55
C THR A 233 -2.71 7.82 7.15
N TRP A 234 -1.54 7.44 7.68
CA TRP A 234 -1.00 6.08 7.55
C TRP A 234 -1.67 5.08 8.50
N ASN A 235 -2.37 5.57 9.52
CA ASN A 235 -3.17 4.74 10.41
C ASN A 235 -4.46 4.34 9.70
N TYR A 236 -4.68 3.05 9.49
CA TYR A 236 -5.83 2.56 8.71
C TYR A 236 -7.16 2.83 9.39
N HIS A 237 -7.22 2.79 10.71
CA HIS A 237 -8.42 3.13 11.47
C HIS A 237 -8.82 4.60 11.25
N ASP A 238 -7.87 5.52 11.39
CA ASP A 238 -8.12 6.94 11.14
C ASP A 238 -8.43 7.20 9.66
N PHE A 239 -7.76 6.50 8.74
CA PHE A 239 -8.07 6.55 7.32
C PHE A 239 -9.51 6.15 7.04
N ALA A 240 -9.97 5.02 7.57
CA ALA A 240 -11.33 4.53 7.35
C ALA A 240 -12.38 5.52 7.87
N ILE A 241 -12.19 6.08 9.07
CA ILE A 241 -13.08 7.11 9.63
C ILE A 241 -13.12 8.35 8.74
N ASN A 242 -11.93 8.87 8.38
CA ASN A 242 -11.82 10.09 7.60
C ASN A 242 -12.37 9.91 6.18
N PHE A 243 -12.07 8.76 5.54
CA PHE A 243 -12.54 8.51 4.18
C PHE A 243 -14.05 8.27 4.13
N GLN A 244 -14.63 7.61 5.14
CA GLN A 244 -16.08 7.49 5.28
C GLN A 244 -16.78 8.85 5.45
N ALA A 245 -16.10 9.87 5.94
CA ALA A 245 -16.66 11.23 6.03
C ALA A 245 -16.64 11.97 4.69
N GLN A 246 -15.93 11.48 3.67
CA GLN A 246 -15.87 12.08 2.36
C GLN A 246 -17.14 11.78 1.53
N SER A 247 -17.34 12.59 0.49
CA SER A 247 -18.44 12.42 -0.45
C SER A 247 -17.95 12.56 -1.89
N ALA A 248 -18.38 11.64 -2.73
CA ALA A 248 -18.27 11.71 -4.19
C ALA A 248 -19.58 11.17 -4.78
N ASP A 249 -19.86 11.51 -6.04
CA ASP A 249 -20.99 10.96 -6.79
C ASP A 249 -20.57 9.76 -7.64
N ILE A 250 -19.30 9.73 -8.04
CA ILE A 250 -18.69 8.67 -8.85
C ILE A 250 -17.24 8.49 -8.39
N PHE A 251 -16.76 7.27 -8.28
CA PHE A 251 -15.33 6.99 -8.11
C PHE A 251 -14.70 6.41 -9.36
N MET A 252 -13.39 6.61 -9.49
CA MET A 252 -12.55 6.03 -10.54
C MET A 252 -11.45 5.16 -9.91
N ALA A 253 -11.16 4.01 -10.54
CA ALA A 253 -10.02 3.17 -10.16
C ALA A 253 -9.28 2.66 -11.40
N PRO A 254 -8.55 3.55 -12.09
CA PRO A 254 -7.72 3.15 -13.20
C PRO A 254 -6.55 2.28 -12.73
N LEU A 255 -6.19 1.29 -13.55
CA LEU A 255 -4.99 0.47 -13.41
C LEU A 255 -4.39 0.25 -14.79
N THR A 256 -3.09 0.44 -14.93
CA THR A 256 -2.30 0.07 -16.10
C THR A 256 -2.24 -1.45 -16.22
N ASP A 257 -2.40 -1.98 -17.43
CA ASP A 257 -2.35 -3.42 -17.66
C ASP A 257 -0.90 -3.94 -17.61
N ASN A 258 -0.51 -4.49 -16.48
CA ASN A 258 0.73 -5.18 -16.24
C ASN A 258 0.54 -6.27 -15.18
N LEU A 259 1.51 -7.18 -15.06
CA LEU A 259 1.41 -8.33 -14.13
C LEU A 259 1.27 -7.89 -12.67
N PHE A 260 2.02 -6.87 -12.24
CA PHE A 260 1.94 -6.32 -10.88
C PHE A 260 0.51 -5.85 -10.54
N ASN A 261 -0.10 -5.06 -11.41
CA ASN A 261 -1.46 -4.54 -11.20
C ASN A 261 -2.53 -5.64 -11.27
N ARG A 262 -2.36 -6.65 -12.14
CA ARG A 262 -3.26 -7.80 -12.19
C ARG A 262 -3.23 -8.65 -10.90
N CYS A 263 -2.14 -8.61 -10.15
CA CYS A 263 -2.01 -9.30 -8.87
C CYS A 263 -2.55 -8.52 -7.66
N LYS A 264 -2.89 -7.22 -7.82
CA LYS A 264 -3.44 -6.39 -6.73
C LYS A 264 -4.80 -6.89 -6.24
N SER A 265 -5.20 -6.45 -5.04
CA SER A 265 -6.53 -6.68 -4.52
C SER A 265 -7.56 -5.67 -5.03
N SER A 266 -8.84 -6.03 -4.97
CA SER A 266 -9.97 -5.18 -5.35
C SER A 266 -10.41 -4.22 -4.23
N ILE A 267 -9.55 -3.87 -3.29
CA ILE A 267 -9.90 -3.11 -2.08
C ILE A 267 -10.63 -1.79 -2.38
N LYS A 268 -10.26 -1.08 -3.47
CA LYS A 268 -10.95 0.15 -3.87
C LYS A 268 -12.44 -0.08 -4.19
N TYR A 269 -12.78 -1.22 -4.80
CA TYR A 269 -14.17 -1.59 -5.03
C TYR A 269 -14.92 -1.74 -3.70
N LEU A 270 -14.32 -2.38 -2.71
CA LEU A 270 -14.94 -2.58 -1.39
C LEU A 270 -15.13 -1.24 -0.66
N GLU A 271 -14.10 -0.41 -0.63
CA GLU A 271 -14.13 0.91 0.03
C GLU A 271 -15.14 1.85 -0.62
N TYR A 272 -15.21 1.90 -1.96
CA TYR A 272 -16.18 2.74 -2.68
C TYR A 272 -17.61 2.23 -2.49
N SER A 273 -17.79 0.91 -2.48
CA SER A 273 -19.08 0.29 -2.20
C SER A 273 -19.56 0.56 -0.77
N ALA A 274 -18.64 0.62 0.20
CA ALA A 274 -18.97 0.97 1.58
C ALA A 274 -19.42 2.44 1.73
N LEU A 275 -18.92 3.33 0.87
CA LEU A 275 -19.41 4.71 0.82
C LEU A 275 -20.77 4.85 0.11
N GLY A 276 -21.29 3.79 -0.49
CA GLY A 276 -22.53 3.83 -1.27
C GLY A 276 -22.38 4.62 -2.58
N VAL A 277 -21.19 4.59 -3.20
CA VAL A 277 -20.85 5.37 -4.40
C VAL A 277 -20.47 4.42 -5.53
N PRO A 278 -21.04 4.59 -6.75
CA PRO A 278 -20.69 3.75 -7.90
C PRO A 278 -19.30 4.07 -8.40
N GLY A 279 -18.61 3.05 -8.94
CA GLY A 279 -17.26 3.21 -9.49
C GLY A 279 -17.14 2.79 -10.95
N VAL A 280 -16.16 3.40 -11.64
CA VAL A 280 -15.63 2.97 -12.93
C VAL A 280 -14.21 2.45 -12.70
N TYR A 281 -13.92 1.27 -13.23
CA TYR A 281 -12.68 0.53 -12.97
C TYR A 281 -12.05 0.05 -14.28
N SER A 282 -10.74 -0.13 -14.31
CA SER A 282 -10.08 -0.78 -15.45
C SER A 282 -10.59 -2.22 -15.65
N ARG A 283 -10.87 -2.60 -16.89
CA ARG A 283 -11.35 -3.93 -17.27
C ARG A 283 -10.18 -4.94 -17.27
N LEU A 284 -9.66 -5.22 -16.12
CA LEU A 284 -8.60 -6.22 -15.88
C LEU A 284 -8.70 -6.75 -14.45
N GLU A 285 -7.94 -7.80 -14.11
CA GLU A 285 -7.79 -8.18 -12.72
C GLU A 285 -7.11 -7.06 -11.92
N PRO A 286 -7.55 -6.84 -10.68
CA PRO A 286 -8.46 -7.66 -9.85
C PRO A 286 -9.96 -7.36 -10.04
N TYR A 287 -10.33 -6.40 -10.87
CA TYR A 287 -11.71 -5.93 -10.94
C TYR A 287 -12.62 -6.87 -11.74
N ASN A 288 -12.09 -7.56 -12.77
CA ASN A 288 -12.89 -8.48 -13.59
C ASN A 288 -13.50 -9.63 -12.76
N SER A 289 -12.81 -10.07 -11.70
CA SER A 289 -13.30 -11.16 -10.84
C SER A 289 -14.43 -10.74 -9.89
N VAL A 290 -14.57 -9.44 -9.59
CA VAL A 290 -15.51 -8.95 -8.58
C VAL A 290 -16.63 -8.08 -9.14
N ILE A 291 -16.41 -7.46 -10.32
CA ILE A 291 -17.35 -6.51 -10.92
C ILE A 291 -18.09 -7.13 -12.09
N LYS A 292 -19.42 -7.14 -11.99
CA LYS A 292 -20.34 -7.42 -13.10
C LYS A 292 -20.71 -6.09 -13.74
N HIS A 293 -20.13 -5.83 -14.93
CA HIS A 293 -20.30 -4.56 -15.66
C HIS A 293 -21.78 -4.21 -15.83
N GLY A 294 -22.14 -2.97 -15.46
CA GLY A 294 -23.52 -2.46 -15.52
C GLY A 294 -24.40 -2.90 -14.35
N VAL A 295 -23.89 -3.74 -13.43
CA VAL A 295 -24.64 -4.22 -12.27
C VAL A 295 -24.12 -3.60 -10.98
N ASN A 296 -22.89 -3.91 -10.55
CA ASN A 296 -22.27 -3.42 -9.31
C ASN A 296 -21.04 -2.54 -9.56
N GLY A 297 -20.79 -2.13 -10.80
CA GLY A 297 -19.73 -1.26 -11.24
C GLY A 297 -19.66 -1.18 -12.75
N LEU A 298 -18.87 -0.25 -13.28
CA LEU A 298 -18.58 -0.16 -14.71
C LEU A 298 -17.11 -0.50 -14.96
N LEU A 299 -16.84 -1.25 -16.04
CA LEU A 299 -15.51 -1.67 -16.46
C LEU A 299 -15.17 -1.00 -17.79
N ALA A 300 -13.95 -0.45 -17.91
CA ALA A 300 -13.46 0.24 -19.10
C ALA A 300 -12.04 -0.21 -19.45
N SER A 301 -11.76 -0.42 -20.74
CA SER A 301 -10.47 -0.91 -21.28
C SER A 301 -9.64 0.16 -21.98
N ASN A 302 -10.28 1.23 -22.45
CA ASN A 302 -9.68 2.30 -23.26
C ASN A 302 -10.37 3.64 -23.00
N ASP A 303 -9.82 4.74 -23.53
CA ASP A 303 -10.31 6.08 -23.32
C ASP A 303 -11.80 6.26 -23.70
N GLU A 304 -12.24 5.63 -24.79
CA GLU A 304 -13.63 5.71 -25.24
C GLU A 304 -14.57 5.03 -24.24
N GLU A 305 -14.25 3.81 -23.80
CA GLU A 305 -15.03 3.11 -22.78
C GLU A 305 -15.02 3.85 -21.44
N TRP A 306 -13.88 4.42 -21.01
CA TRP A 306 -13.77 5.23 -19.81
C TRP A 306 -14.68 6.45 -19.89
N ARG A 307 -14.61 7.18 -21.02
CA ARG A 307 -15.48 8.34 -21.27
C ARG A 307 -16.96 7.95 -21.23
N ASP A 308 -17.35 6.91 -21.96
CA ASP A 308 -18.75 6.49 -22.07
C ASP A 308 -19.30 5.98 -20.73
N CYS A 309 -18.52 5.24 -19.95
CA CYS A 309 -18.87 4.84 -18.61
C CYS A 309 -19.08 6.04 -17.69
N LEU A 310 -18.16 7.01 -17.70
CA LEU A 310 -18.29 8.21 -16.87
C LEU A 310 -19.46 9.08 -17.32
N VAL A 311 -19.65 9.31 -18.63
CA VAL A 311 -20.78 10.06 -19.19
C VAL A 311 -22.11 9.42 -18.77
N SER A 312 -22.24 8.09 -18.86
CA SER A 312 -23.45 7.38 -18.47
C SER A 312 -23.79 7.60 -17.00
N LEU A 313 -22.79 7.62 -16.11
CA LEU A 313 -23.01 7.92 -14.69
C LEU A 313 -23.26 9.41 -14.43
N ILE A 314 -22.64 10.33 -15.19
CA ILE A 314 -22.85 11.78 -15.06
C ILE A 314 -24.29 12.14 -15.43
N GLU A 315 -24.80 11.57 -16.54
CA GLU A 315 -26.09 11.96 -17.11
C GLU A 315 -27.28 11.18 -16.52
N ASN A 316 -27.03 10.01 -15.91
CA ASN A 316 -28.11 9.15 -15.43
C ASN A 316 -28.02 8.90 -13.89
N PRO A 317 -28.74 9.70 -13.06
CA PRO A 317 -28.79 9.52 -11.62
C PRO A 317 -29.36 8.16 -11.19
N GLU A 318 -30.34 7.63 -11.93
CA GLU A 318 -30.97 6.34 -11.63
C GLU A 318 -29.97 5.19 -11.82
N LEU A 319 -29.12 5.26 -12.84
CA LEU A 319 -28.05 4.30 -13.06
C LEU A 319 -27.02 4.38 -11.92
N ARG A 320 -26.60 5.59 -11.52
CA ARG A 320 -25.70 5.77 -10.36
C ARG A 320 -26.28 5.09 -9.12
N GLN A 321 -27.53 5.37 -8.82
CA GLN A 321 -28.23 4.79 -7.67
C GLN A 321 -28.31 3.26 -7.74
N SER A 322 -28.69 2.72 -8.90
CA SER A 322 -28.81 1.28 -9.10
C SER A 322 -27.49 0.56 -8.89
N ILE A 323 -26.40 1.05 -9.52
CA ILE A 323 -25.05 0.47 -9.39
C ILE A 323 -24.56 0.57 -7.94
N ALA A 324 -24.70 1.72 -7.30
CA ALA A 324 -24.29 1.91 -5.91
C ALA A 324 -25.04 0.96 -4.96
N THR A 325 -26.36 0.81 -5.13
CA THR A 325 -27.19 -0.09 -4.33
C THR A 325 -26.72 -1.55 -4.49
N ASN A 326 -26.49 -1.98 -5.72
CA ASN A 326 -26.02 -3.33 -5.99
C ASN A 326 -24.60 -3.57 -5.47
N ALA A 327 -23.70 -2.59 -5.58
CA ALA A 327 -22.33 -2.68 -5.06
C ALA A 327 -22.32 -2.78 -3.52
N THR A 328 -23.15 -1.97 -2.83
CA THR A 328 -23.29 -2.04 -1.37
C THR A 328 -23.92 -3.36 -0.92
N ALA A 329 -24.89 -3.89 -1.67
CA ALA A 329 -25.48 -5.19 -1.39
C ALA A 329 -24.48 -6.34 -1.60
N ASP A 330 -23.69 -6.28 -2.67
CA ASP A 330 -22.61 -7.25 -2.93
C ASP A 330 -21.54 -7.21 -1.82
N LEU A 331 -21.10 -6.02 -1.43
CA LEU A 331 -20.19 -5.84 -0.30
C LEU A 331 -20.73 -6.51 0.96
N SER A 332 -21.96 -6.19 1.33
CA SER A 332 -22.58 -6.67 2.57
C SER A 332 -22.80 -8.18 2.57
N SER A 333 -22.99 -8.81 1.40
CA SER A 333 -23.25 -10.23 1.28
C SER A 333 -22.01 -11.10 1.10
N ASN A 334 -20.90 -10.54 0.58
CA ASN A 334 -19.79 -11.33 0.08
C ASN A 334 -18.41 -10.87 0.57
N TRP A 335 -18.29 -9.66 1.18
CA TRP A 335 -16.98 -9.04 1.37
C TRP A 335 -16.74 -8.48 2.77
N LEU A 336 -17.57 -8.83 3.76
CA LEU A 336 -17.36 -8.43 5.15
C LEU A 336 -16.41 -9.41 5.86
N LEU A 337 -15.53 -8.87 6.68
CA LEU A 337 -14.50 -9.66 7.36
C LEU A 337 -15.11 -10.60 8.41
N SER A 338 -16.19 -10.21 9.09
CA SER A 338 -16.89 -11.04 10.07
C SER A 338 -17.31 -12.40 9.50
N GLU A 339 -17.73 -12.44 8.23
CA GLU A 339 -18.16 -13.66 7.57
C GLU A 339 -16.98 -14.53 7.07
N HIS A 340 -15.80 -13.96 6.91
CA HIS A 340 -14.65 -14.59 6.24
C HIS A 340 -13.43 -14.77 7.13
N ALA A 341 -13.40 -14.21 8.34
CA ALA A 341 -12.24 -14.30 9.22
C ALA A 341 -11.82 -15.76 9.53
N SER A 342 -12.77 -16.70 9.55
CA SER A 342 -12.50 -18.14 9.75
C SER A 342 -11.54 -18.73 8.70
N LEU A 343 -11.43 -18.14 7.51
CA LEU A 343 -10.48 -18.57 6.48
C LEU A 343 -9.03 -18.46 6.95
N TRP A 344 -8.69 -17.42 7.74
CA TRP A 344 -7.36 -17.28 8.35
C TRP A 344 -7.05 -18.41 9.33
N LEU A 345 -8.03 -18.76 10.18
CA LEU A 345 -7.85 -19.87 11.12
C LEU A 345 -7.62 -21.17 10.37
N SER A 346 -8.39 -21.42 9.31
CA SER A 346 -8.22 -22.60 8.45
C SER A 346 -6.84 -22.66 7.79
N ALA A 347 -6.37 -21.52 7.26
CA ALA A 347 -5.02 -21.42 6.67
C ALA A 347 -3.92 -21.68 7.71
N TYR A 348 -4.07 -21.19 8.94
CA TYR A 348 -3.10 -21.44 10.00
C TYR A 348 -3.11 -22.91 10.45
N GLN A 349 -4.25 -23.58 10.43
CA GLN A 349 -4.36 -25.02 10.68
C GLN A 349 -3.68 -25.82 9.56
N GLU A 350 -3.93 -25.45 8.29
CA GLU A 350 -3.27 -26.04 7.13
C GLU A 350 -1.75 -25.88 7.19
N ALA A 351 -1.24 -24.70 7.59
CA ALA A 351 0.19 -24.48 7.78
C ALA A 351 0.83 -25.47 8.77
N ARG A 352 0.09 -25.88 9.81
CA ARG A 352 0.54 -26.89 10.78
C ARG A 352 0.59 -28.29 10.18
N GLU A 353 -0.35 -28.63 9.33
CA GLU A 353 -0.39 -29.93 8.66
C GLU A 353 0.70 -30.05 7.61
N THR A 354 0.96 -28.99 6.86
CA THR A 354 1.99 -28.95 5.80
C THR A 354 3.42 -28.95 6.34
N MET A 355 3.65 -28.47 7.57
CA MET A 355 4.94 -28.43 8.23
C MET A 355 5.60 -29.83 8.32
N THR A 356 4.81 -30.89 8.47
CA THR A 356 5.30 -32.27 8.60
C THR A 356 5.68 -32.92 7.28
N SER A 357 5.34 -32.32 6.13
CA SER A 357 5.52 -32.89 4.79
C SER A 357 6.72 -32.32 4.01
N LYS A 358 7.44 -31.32 4.53
CA LYS A 358 8.59 -30.72 3.84
C LYS A 358 9.81 -31.64 3.84
N ILE A 359 10.11 -32.17 2.65
CA ILE A 359 11.44 -32.67 2.33
C ILE A 359 12.39 -31.48 2.24
N ASP A 360 13.57 -31.57 2.88
CA ASP A 360 14.61 -30.54 2.81
C ASP A 360 14.86 -30.13 1.34
N ALA A 361 14.23 -29.02 0.92
CA ALA A 361 14.53 -28.41 -0.36
C ALA A 361 16.02 -28.07 -0.38
N ASP A 362 16.69 -28.40 -1.45
CA ASP A 362 18.13 -28.35 -1.68
C ASP A 362 18.91 -27.44 -0.68
N LEU A 363 19.41 -28.05 0.39
CA LEU A 363 20.12 -27.38 1.50
C LEU A 363 21.26 -26.46 1.00
N LYS A 364 21.84 -26.83 -0.15
CA LYS A 364 22.95 -26.07 -0.76
C LYS A 364 22.42 -24.76 -1.39
N MET A 365 21.28 -24.80 -2.08
CA MET A 365 20.65 -23.61 -2.66
C MET A 365 20.17 -22.67 -1.57
N SER A 366 19.48 -23.15 -0.56
CA SER A 366 19.06 -22.35 0.60
C SER A 366 20.26 -21.70 1.30
N THR A 367 21.36 -22.42 1.46
CA THR A 367 22.58 -21.87 2.08
C THR A 367 23.19 -20.76 1.22
N MET A 368 23.26 -20.95 -0.09
CA MET A 368 23.77 -19.94 -1.03
C MET A 368 22.89 -18.68 -1.00
N LEU A 369 21.56 -18.83 -1.08
CA LEU A 369 20.61 -17.71 -1.02
C LEU A 369 20.71 -16.95 0.29
N ARG A 370 20.88 -17.63 1.43
CA ARG A 370 21.13 -16.99 2.73
C ARG A 370 22.38 -16.13 2.73
N ASN A 371 23.47 -16.65 2.21
CA ASN A 371 24.75 -15.92 2.14
C ASN A 371 24.61 -14.68 1.25
N ILE A 372 23.96 -14.78 0.09
CA ILE A 372 23.72 -13.65 -0.81
C ILE A 372 22.78 -12.64 -0.14
N SER A 373 21.70 -13.08 0.47
CA SER A 373 20.76 -12.21 1.19
C SER A 373 21.47 -11.40 2.28
N GLN A 374 22.32 -12.04 3.06
CA GLN A 374 23.10 -11.38 4.11
C GLN A 374 24.02 -10.29 3.55
N GLN A 375 24.69 -10.55 2.43
CA GLN A 375 25.56 -9.57 1.76
C GLN A 375 24.76 -8.38 1.20
N ILE A 376 23.63 -8.64 0.56
CA ILE A 376 22.77 -7.57 0.00
C ILE A 376 22.21 -6.68 1.11
N VAL A 377 21.72 -7.26 2.19
CA VAL A 377 21.20 -6.50 3.34
C VAL A 377 22.30 -5.67 4.01
N ALA A 378 23.52 -6.23 4.13
CA ALA A 378 24.67 -5.49 4.66
C ALA A 378 25.07 -4.32 3.74
N MET A 379 25.03 -4.51 2.42
CA MET A 379 25.32 -3.47 1.45
C MET A 379 24.26 -2.34 1.47
N ASP A 380 22.98 -2.70 1.56
CA ASP A 380 21.89 -1.71 1.68
C ASP A 380 22.03 -0.85 2.95
N ARG A 381 22.32 -1.50 4.10
CA ARG A 381 22.58 -0.80 5.36
C ARG A 381 23.77 0.16 5.23
N PHE A 382 24.88 -0.31 4.69
CA PHE A 382 26.07 0.52 4.47
C PHE A 382 25.75 1.73 3.57
N THR A 383 25.00 1.53 2.50
CA THR A 383 24.63 2.61 1.57
C THR A 383 23.75 3.65 2.27
N LYS A 384 22.76 3.21 3.05
CA LYS A 384 21.88 4.09 3.82
C LYS A 384 22.64 4.91 4.86
N ASP A 385 23.60 4.29 5.55
CA ASP A 385 24.44 4.99 6.52
C ASP A 385 25.32 6.04 5.83
N GLN A 386 25.89 5.73 4.67
CA GLN A 386 26.66 6.70 3.87
C GLN A 386 25.79 7.89 3.38
N LEU A 387 24.57 7.61 2.92
CA LEU A 387 23.63 8.64 2.49
C LEU A 387 23.22 9.54 3.66
N LYS A 388 22.95 8.95 4.82
CA LYS A 388 22.64 9.71 6.04
C LYS A 388 23.80 10.63 6.44
N GLN A 389 25.03 10.12 6.49
CA GLN A 389 26.21 10.95 6.81
C GLN A 389 26.38 12.11 5.82
N LYS A 390 26.15 11.88 4.52
CA LYS A 390 26.19 12.95 3.50
C LYS A 390 25.08 13.96 3.71
N SER A 391 23.87 13.53 4.02
CA SER A 391 22.74 14.41 4.31
C SER A 391 23.01 15.29 5.54
N ASP A 392 23.49 14.70 6.62
CA ASP A 392 23.85 15.43 7.84
C ASP A 392 24.95 16.48 7.55
N ARG A 393 25.92 16.12 6.69
CA ARG A 393 26.98 17.06 6.27
C ARG A 393 26.46 18.20 5.39
N ILE A 394 25.47 17.94 4.53
CA ILE A 394 24.82 18.99 3.71
C ILE A 394 24.11 19.97 4.64
N ILE A 395 23.32 19.50 5.59
CA ILE A 395 22.60 20.35 6.57
C ILE A 395 23.58 21.23 7.35
N GLU A 396 24.72 20.67 7.79
CA GLU A 396 25.76 21.42 8.48
C GLU A 396 26.36 22.52 7.60
N LEU A 397 26.66 22.19 6.32
CA LEU A 397 27.20 23.17 5.36
C LEU A 397 26.20 24.28 5.04
N GLU A 398 24.92 23.96 4.87
CA GLU A 398 23.84 24.92 4.66
C GLU A 398 23.74 25.90 5.83
N HIS A 399 23.85 25.41 7.07
CA HIS A 399 23.89 26.25 8.25
C HIS A 399 25.11 27.17 8.28
N GLN A 400 26.30 26.67 7.90
CA GLN A 400 27.51 27.47 7.81
C GLN A 400 27.39 28.56 6.73
N VAL A 401 26.82 28.23 5.56
CA VAL A 401 26.54 29.19 4.49
C VAL A 401 25.62 30.30 4.98
N ALA A 402 24.50 29.93 5.64
CA ALA A 402 23.57 30.92 6.19
C ALA A 402 24.23 31.86 7.23
N GLN A 403 25.12 31.33 8.09
CA GLN A 403 25.90 32.16 9.04
C GLN A 403 26.84 33.10 8.32
N HIS A 404 27.53 32.66 7.28
CA HIS A 404 28.44 33.52 6.50
C HIS A 404 27.66 34.57 5.74
N GLU A 405 26.51 34.26 5.15
CA GLU A 405 25.64 35.21 4.49
C GLU A 405 25.16 36.31 5.45
N ALA A 406 24.67 35.92 6.65
CA ALA A 406 24.28 36.88 7.68
C ALA A 406 25.47 37.79 8.13
N THR A 407 26.67 37.21 8.22
CA THR A 407 27.89 37.98 8.55
C THR A 407 28.23 38.98 7.44
N ILE A 408 28.19 38.56 6.17
CA ILE A 408 28.45 39.42 5.00
C ILE A 408 27.40 40.54 4.96
N GLU A 409 26.13 40.22 5.16
CA GLU A 409 25.04 41.20 5.23
C GLU A 409 25.27 42.20 6.36
N GLY A 410 25.65 41.75 7.54
CA GLY A 410 26.02 42.61 8.67
C GLY A 410 27.17 43.55 8.35
N ILE A 411 28.23 43.06 7.68
CA ILE A 411 29.37 43.88 7.25
C ILE A 411 28.94 44.88 6.21
N THR A 412 28.27 44.44 5.15
CA THR A 412 27.89 45.26 3.98
C THR A 412 26.83 46.32 4.32
N SER A 413 25.96 46.05 5.27
CA SER A 413 24.96 46.99 5.78
C SER A 413 25.53 48.01 6.76
N SER A 414 26.72 47.76 7.33
CA SER A 414 27.33 48.58 8.35
C SER A 414 27.65 50.00 7.82
N ARG A 415 27.56 50.99 8.74
CA ARG A 415 27.93 52.39 8.42
C ARG A 415 29.39 52.54 7.95
N THR A 416 30.28 51.75 8.54
CA THR A 416 31.72 51.74 8.22
C THR A 416 31.98 51.28 6.78
N TRP A 417 31.28 50.18 6.34
CA TRP A 417 31.39 49.67 4.98
C TRP A 417 30.83 50.69 3.95
N LYS A 418 29.70 51.30 4.24
CA LYS A 418 29.08 52.32 3.38
C LYS A 418 30.02 53.56 3.22
N LEU A 419 30.70 54.00 4.31
CA LEU A 419 31.69 55.04 4.28
C LEU A 419 32.93 54.61 3.46
N ALA A 420 33.45 53.40 3.66
CA ALA A 420 34.57 52.88 2.88
C ALA A 420 34.28 52.84 1.37
N LEU A 421 33.07 52.42 0.97
CA LEU A 421 32.62 52.44 -0.41
C LEU A 421 32.54 53.85 -0.97
N LEU A 422 32.07 54.82 -0.16
CA LEU A 422 32.02 56.24 -0.55
C LEU A 422 33.44 56.80 -0.81
N PHE A 423 34.38 56.54 0.10
CA PHE A 423 35.78 56.91 -0.06
C PHE A 423 36.46 56.28 -1.28
N ARG A 424 36.17 55.02 -1.53
CA ARG A 424 36.64 54.28 -2.72
C ARG A 424 36.14 54.95 -4.01
N ARG A 425 34.85 55.27 -4.10
CA ARG A 425 34.22 55.97 -5.26
C ARG A 425 34.81 57.34 -5.46
N MET A 426 35.02 58.06 -4.38
CA MET A 426 35.69 59.41 -4.46
C MET A 426 37.12 59.28 -4.97
N ARG A 427 37.90 58.29 -4.54
CA ARG A 427 39.28 58.06 -5.01
C ARG A 427 39.31 57.64 -6.48
N GLU A 428 38.37 56.78 -6.93
CA GLU A 428 38.24 56.39 -8.33
C GLU A 428 37.85 57.58 -9.24
N ALA A 429 37.03 58.52 -8.74
CA ALA A 429 36.66 59.73 -9.46
C ALA A 429 37.79 60.76 -9.58
N ILE A 430 38.79 60.75 -8.65
CA ILE A 430 39.92 61.66 -8.63
C ILE A 430 41.15 61.10 -9.37
N SER A 431 41.18 59.76 -9.62
CA SER A 431 42.29 59.12 -10.34
C SER A 431 42.13 59.29 -11.84
N PRO A 432 43.12 59.86 -12.57
CA PRO A 432 43.03 60.01 -14.02
C PRO A 432 42.97 58.64 -14.67
N PRO A 433 42.27 58.45 -15.82
CA PRO A 433 42.17 57.17 -16.52
C PRO A 433 43.58 56.71 -16.91
N LYS A 434 43.96 55.51 -16.49
CA LYS A 434 45.17 54.86 -16.99
C LYS A 434 45.00 54.69 -18.50
N ARG A 435 45.91 55.36 -19.24
CA ARG A 435 46.07 55.16 -20.67
C ARG A 435 46.62 53.76 -20.98
#